data_7316d429139785d8063c273b5c353d7e
#
_entry.id   7316d429139785d8063c273b5c353d7e
#
_cell.length_a   1.000
_cell.length_b   1.000
_cell.length_c   1.000
_cell.angle_alpha   90.00
_cell.angle_beta   90.00
_cell.angle_gamma   90.00
#
_symmetry.space_group_name_H-M   'P 1'
#
loop_
_entity.id
_entity.type
_entity.pdbx_description
1 polymer ?
#
loop_
_entity_poly.entity_id
_entity_poly.type
_entity_poly.pdbx_seq_one_letter_code
_entity_poly.pdbx_strand_id
1 'polypeptide(L)'
;STLSSSSAASDVYKRQILEFAEIVDIKEIEEVIGRQIAMNTAISEEGLRNHYGAEVGRTLLRAYGDDVKVRARAKAAAGSDARMNGCSMPVVINSGSGNQGMTCSLPVIEYARELKVPKEKMYRALVVSNLVAIHQKTYIGSLSAYCGAVSAACGAGAAISWLNGGDYNAISKTITNALANTSGIVCDGAKSSCAAKIASAVDAAIMAYALEDADHCFQAGEGLVRDNVEDTIRNMGYVGRVGMKDTDVTILNLMINQKKV
;
A
#
# COMPACT_ATOMS: atom_id res chain seq x y z
N SER A 1 11.46 18.09 28.50
CA SER A 1 12.04 16.72 28.49
C SER A 1 11.03 15.61 28.15
N THR A 2 9.75 15.92 27.92
CA THR A 2 8.69 14.94 27.59
C THR A 2 8.55 14.66 26.08
N LEU A 3 9.12 15.48 25.21
CA LEU A 3 9.07 15.31 23.76
C LEU A 3 10.06 14.24 23.25
N SER A 4 11.17 13.98 23.95
CA SER A 4 12.18 13.00 23.52
C SER A 4 11.76 11.54 23.78
N SER A 5 10.87 11.28 24.74
CA SER A 5 10.43 9.92 25.07
C SER A 5 9.38 9.38 24.08
N SER A 6 8.57 10.24 23.47
CA SER A 6 7.56 9.81 22.49
C SER A 6 8.17 9.47 21.13
N SER A 7 9.22 10.19 20.70
CA SER A 7 9.91 9.89 19.44
C SER A 7 10.71 8.58 19.54
N ALA A 8 11.40 8.35 20.66
CA ALA A 8 12.13 7.10 20.88
C ALA A 8 11.22 5.88 20.94
N ALA A 9 10.02 5.99 21.53
CA ALA A 9 9.05 4.90 21.58
C ALA A 9 8.45 4.59 20.20
N SER A 10 8.32 5.57 19.32
CA SER A 10 7.78 5.40 17.97
C SER A 10 8.79 4.78 16.99
N ASP A 11 10.07 5.09 17.14
CA ASP A 11 11.13 4.43 16.38
C ASP A 11 11.27 2.94 16.72
N VAL A 12 10.97 2.59 17.97
CA VAL A 12 10.96 1.19 18.43
C VAL A 12 9.95 0.37 17.64
N TYR A 13 8.75 0.88 17.37
CA TYR A 13 7.69 0.08 16.74
C TYR A 13 8.02 -0.38 15.32
N LYS A 14 8.67 0.44 14.50
CA LYS A 14 9.07 0.06 13.13
C LYS A 14 10.29 -0.82 13.09
N ARG A 15 11.25 -0.58 13.98
CA ARG A 15 12.35 -1.52 14.16
C ARG A 15 11.82 -2.89 14.52
N GLN A 16 10.79 -2.95 15.39
CA GLN A 16 10.11 -4.20 15.74
C GLN A 16 9.44 -4.87 14.54
N ILE A 17 8.85 -4.12 13.60
CA ILE A 17 8.29 -4.71 12.36
C ILE A 17 9.39 -5.40 11.55
N LEU A 18 10.53 -4.74 11.33
CA LEU A 18 11.64 -5.30 10.57
C LEU A 18 12.27 -6.48 11.30
N GLU A 19 12.56 -6.32 12.59
CA GLU A 19 13.08 -7.40 13.44
C GLU A 19 12.14 -8.61 13.43
N PHE A 20 10.83 -8.39 13.59
CA PHE A 20 9.85 -9.48 13.52
C PHE A 20 9.89 -10.17 12.16
N ALA A 21 9.92 -9.42 11.05
CA ALA A 21 9.97 -9.99 9.71
C ALA A 21 11.24 -10.82 9.48
N GLU A 22 12.35 -10.47 10.14
CA GLU A 22 13.62 -11.19 10.04
C GLU A 22 13.66 -12.47 10.87
N ILE A 23 13.03 -12.48 12.06
CA ILE A 23 13.17 -13.59 13.02
C ILE A 23 11.96 -14.53 13.07
N VAL A 24 10.79 -14.12 12.55
CA VAL A 24 9.58 -14.97 12.60
C VAL A 24 9.82 -16.32 11.94
N ASP A 25 9.37 -17.40 12.58
CA ASP A 25 9.39 -18.72 11.96
C ASP A 25 8.43 -18.74 10.76
N ILE A 26 8.97 -19.07 9.59
CA ILE A 26 8.19 -19.14 8.35
C ILE A 26 6.99 -20.06 8.49
N LYS A 27 7.08 -21.12 9.26
CA LYS A 27 5.96 -22.06 9.50
C LYS A 27 4.76 -21.39 10.16
N GLU A 28 4.97 -20.39 11.01
CA GLU A 28 3.89 -19.65 11.68
C GLU A 28 3.12 -18.75 10.74
N ILE A 29 3.75 -18.27 9.67
CA ILE A 29 3.16 -17.34 8.70
C ILE A 29 2.82 -18.01 7.37
N GLU A 30 3.27 -19.24 7.13
CA GLU A 30 3.17 -19.92 5.82
C GLU A 30 1.73 -20.06 5.34
N GLU A 31 0.80 -20.38 6.23
CA GLU A 31 -0.61 -20.53 5.86
C GLU A 31 -1.20 -19.17 5.42
N VAL A 32 -1.01 -18.12 6.20
CA VAL A 32 -1.61 -16.80 5.92
C VAL A 32 -0.97 -16.14 4.71
N ILE A 33 0.34 -16.08 4.67
CA ILE A 33 1.09 -15.45 3.57
C ILE A 33 0.99 -16.28 2.29
N GLY A 34 1.07 -17.60 2.39
CA GLY A 34 0.90 -18.50 1.24
C GLY A 34 -0.50 -18.37 0.63
N ARG A 35 -1.53 -18.27 1.46
CA ARG A 35 -2.91 -18.02 1.01
C ARG A 35 -3.05 -16.63 0.37
N GLN A 36 -2.41 -15.60 0.92
CA GLN A 36 -2.40 -14.26 0.33
C GLN A 36 -1.75 -14.27 -1.07
N ILE A 37 -0.61 -14.93 -1.22
CA ILE A 37 0.05 -15.08 -2.52
C ILE A 37 -0.87 -15.79 -3.52
N ALA A 38 -1.42 -16.94 -3.14
CA ALA A 38 -2.21 -17.77 -4.03
C ALA A 38 -3.51 -17.07 -4.47
N MET A 39 -4.31 -16.60 -3.53
CA MET A 39 -5.63 -16.02 -3.82
C MET A 39 -5.52 -14.67 -4.51
N ASN A 40 -4.65 -13.78 -4.03
CA ASN A 40 -4.52 -12.45 -4.62
C ASN A 40 -3.89 -12.51 -6.02
N THR A 41 -2.96 -13.44 -6.26
CA THR A 41 -2.43 -13.69 -7.61
C THR A 41 -3.51 -14.23 -8.54
N ALA A 42 -4.31 -15.19 -8.08
CA ALA A 42 -5.34 -15.82 -8.91
C ALA A 42 -6.39 -14.81 -9.42
N ILE A 43 -6.91 -13.95 -8.53
CA ILE A 43 -7.89 -12.92 -8.95
C ILE A 43 -7.24 -11.84 -9.84
N SER A 44 -5.98 -11.51 -9.61
CA SER A 44 -5.23 -10.59 -10.46
C SER A 44 -5.06 -11.13 -11.88
N GLU A 45 -4.70 -12.41 -12.00
CA GLU A 45 -4.58 -13.08 -13.30
C GLU A 45 -5.94 -13.19 -14.01
N GLU A 46 -7.01 -13.42 -13.26
CA GLU A 46 -8.38 -13.39 -13.78
C GLU A 46 -8.72 -12.01 -14.36
N GLY A 47 -8.41 -10.93 -13.63
CA GLY A 47 -8.61 -9.55 -14.09
C GLY A 47 -7.77 -9.17 -15.30
N LEU A 48 -6.59 -9.78 -15.48
CA LEU A 48 -5.77 -9.60 -16.68
C LEU A 48 -6.27 -10.42 -17.87
N ARG A 49 -6.88 -11.57 -17.63
CA ARG A 49 -7.36 -12.49 -18.69
C ARG A 49 -8.71 -12.08 -19.24
N ASN A 50 -9.62 -11.66 -18.40
CA ASN A 50 -11.02 -11.38 -18.74
C ASN A 50 -11.35 -9.88 -18.66
N HIS A 51 -12.54 -9.51 -19.12
CA HIS A 51 -13.00 -8.12 -19.19
C HIS A 51 -13.75 -7.75 -17.89
N TYR A 52 -13.15 -6.87 -17.09
CA TYR A 52 -13.75 -6.38 -15.85
C TYR A 52 -13.62 -4.85 -15.76
N GLY A 53 -14.75 -4.18 -15.60
CA GLY A 53 -14.80 -2.74 -15.37
C GLY A 53 -14.09 -1.92 -16.43
N ALA A 54 -13.19 -1.04 -16.00
CA ALA A 54 -12.41 -0.20 -16.91
C ALA A 54 -11.10 -0.86 -17.42
N GLU A 55 -10.86 -2.11 -17.03
CA GLU A 55 -9.66 -2.88 -17.45
C GLU A 55 -8.34 -2.13 -17.23
N VAL A 56 -8.23 -1.47 -16.08
CA VAL A 56 -7.07 -0.62 -15.76
C VAL A 56 -5.77 -1.42 -15.85
N GLY A 57 -5.72 -2.61 -15.23
CA GLY A 57 -4.53 -3.47 -15.25
C GLY A 57 -4.12 -3.85 -16.68
N ARG A 58 -5.05 -4.31 -17.48
CA ARG A 58 -4.79 -4.67 -18.89
C ARG A 58 -4.34 -3.46 -19.72
N THR A 59 -4.97 -2.32 -19.48
CA THR A 59 -4.65 -1.06 -20.18
C THR A 59 -3.22 -0.61 -19.87
N LEU A 60 -2.79 -0.70 -18.62
CA LEU A 60 -1.43 -0.36 -18.21
C LEU A 60 -0.39 -1.22 -18.94
N LEU A 61 -0.56 -2.55 -18.96
CA LEU A 61 0.36 -3.44 -19.67
C LEU A 61 0.41 -3.14 -21.17
N ARG A 62 -0.75 -2.89 -21.80
CA ARG A 62 -0.81 -2.56 -23.20
C ARG A 62 -0.15 -1.21 -23.53
N ALA A 63 -0.35 -0.20 -22.69
CA ALA A 63 0.11 1.16 -22.94
C ALA A 63 1.59 1.37 -22.61
N TYR A 64 2.10 0.70 -21.56
CA TYR A 64 3.43 0.97 -21.00
C TYR A 64 4.40 -0.22 -21.06
N GLY A 65 3.96 -1.38 -21.54
CA GLY A 65 4.80 -2.56 -21.70
C GLY A 65 4.92 -3.42 -20.45
N ASP A 66 5.92 -4.29 -20.43
CA ASP A 66 6.09 -5.41 -19.46
C ASP A 66 7.33 -5.20 -18.56
N ASP A 67 7.55 -4.01 -18.09
CA ASP A 67 8.52 -3.70 -17.05
C ASP A 67 7.95 -4.05 -15.66
N VAL A 68 8.81 -4.42 -14.70
CA VAL A 68 8.37 -4.80 -13.35
C VAL A 68 7.54 -3.71 -12.67
N LYS A 69 7.86 -2.43 -12.88
CA LYS A 69 7.10 -1.31 -12.33
C LYS A 69 5.69 -1.25 -12.91
N VAL A 70 5.56 -1.54 -14.20
CA VAL A 70 4.26 -1.60 -14.88
C VAL A 70 3.49 -2.83 -14.42
N ARG A 71 4.12 -4.01 -14.35
CA ARG A 71 3.47 -5.24 -13.87
C ARG A 71 2.97 -5.11 -12.43
N ALA A 72 3.77 -4.52 -11.54
CA ALA A 72 3.39 -4.29 -10.15
C ALA A 72 2.09 -3.47 -10.03
N ARG A 73 1.99 -2.37 -10.76
CA ARG A 73 0.79 -1.53 -10.84
C ARG A 73 -0.38 -2.25 -11.51
N ALA A 74 -0.10 -2.88 -12.64
CA ALA A 74 -1.10 -3.54 -13.46
C ALA A 74 -1.76 -4.71 -12.74
N LYS A 75 -0.98 -5.55 -12.06
CA LYS A 75 -1.51 -6.71 -11.34
C LYS A 75 -2.33 -6.31 -10.12
N ALA A 76 -1.89 -5.31 -9.36
CA ALA A 76 -2.69 -4.77 -8.26
C ALA A 76 -4.02 -4.17 -8.76
N ALA A 77 -3.98 -3.39 -9.84
CA ALA A 77 -5.17 -2.83 -10.46
C ALA A 77 -6.10 -3.91 -11.04
N ALA A 78 -5.57 -4.92 -11.72
CA ALA A 78 -6.36 -6.00 -12.32
C ALA A 78 -7.14 -6.82 -11.29
N GLY A 79 -6.54 -7.11 -10.14
CA GLY A 79 -7.24 -7.75 -9.04
C GLY A 79 -8.43 -6.92 -8.56
N SER A 80 -8.28 -5.61 -8.50
CA SER A 80 -9.37 -4.68 -8.16
C SER A 80 -10.39 -4.56 -9.29
N ASP A 81 -9.96 -4.52 -10.57
CA ASP A 81 -10.88 -4.57 -11.71
C ASP A 81 -11.84 -5.76 -11.59
N ALA A 82 -11.29 -6.97 -11.38
CA ALA A 82 -12.09 -8.17 -11.21
C ALA A 82 -13.00 -8.10 -9.98
N ARG A 83 -12.42 -7.78 -8.80
CA ARG A 83 -13.15 -7.75 -7.53
C ARG A 83 -14.29 -6.75 -7.52
N MET A 84 -14.08 -5.53 -8.03
CA MET A 84 -15.09 -4.46 -8.01
C MET A 84 -16.19 -4.66 -9.07
N ASN A 85 -16.01 -5.58 -9.99
CA ASN A 85 -16.94 -5.79 -11.11
C ASN A 85 -17.48 -7.22 -11.15
N GLY A 86 -17.65 -7.87 -10.00
CA GLY A 86 -18.45 -9.07 -9.83
C GLY A 86 -17.72 -10.41 -9.89
N CYS A 87 -16.39 -10.42 -9.91
CA CYS A 87 -15.65 -11.67 -9.77
C CYS A 87 -15.82 -12.25 -8.35
N SER A 88 -16.24 -13.52 -8.27
CA SER A 88 -16.52 -14.21 -7.01
C SER A 88 -15.29 -14.86 -6.36
N MET A 89 -14.11 -14.74 -6.97
CA MET A 89 -12.89 -15.33 -6.43
C MET A 89 -12.53 -14.72 -5.08
N PRO A 90 -12.06 -15.54 -4.11
CA PRO A 90 -11.68 -15.05 -2.80
C PRO A 90 -10.38 -14.23 -2.86
N VAL A 91 -10.24 -13.32 -1.90
CA VAL A 91 -9.03 -12.52 -1.69
C VAL A 91 -8.61 -12.54 -0.23
N VAL A 92 -7.32 -12.42 0.03
CA VAL A 92 -6.83 -12.18 1.39
C VAL A 92 -6.73 -10.67 1.62
N ILE A 93 -7.43 -10.23 2.65
CA ILE A 93 -7.59 -8.82 2.99
C ILE A 93 -6.39 -8.27 3.79
N ASN A 94 -6.24 -6.95 3.78
CA ASN A 94 -5.45 -6.21 4.77
C ASN A 94 -6.32 -5.07 5.30
N SER A 95 -6.30 -4.83 6.62
CA SER A 95 -7.05 -3.76 7.27
C SER A 95 -8.53 -3.70 6.88
N GLY A 96 -9.17 -4.88 6.75
CA GLY A 96 -10.59 -5.01 6.43
C GLY A 96 -10.96 -4.85 4.95
N SER A 97 -9.99 -4.73 4.03
CA SER A 97 -10.25 -4.53 2.61
C SER A 97 -9.45 -5.48 1.72
N GLY A 98 -10.15 -6.13 0.77
CA GLY A 98 -9.51 -6.94 -0.27
C GLY A 98 -8.64 -6.12 -1.20
N ASN A 99 -9.07 -4.91 -1.57
CA ASN A 99 -8.28 -4.00 -2.39
C ASN A 99 -6.96 -3.63 -1.69
N GLN A 100 -6.98 -3.38 -0.38
CA GLN A 100 -5.77 -3.14 0.39
C GLN A 100 -4.89 -4.39 0.46
N GLY A 101 -5.47 -5.57 0.66
CA GLY A 101 -4.74 -6.84 0.65
C GLY A 101 -4.03 -7.11 -0.68
N MET A 102 -4.67 -6.85 -1.80
CA MET A 102 -4.05 -6.96 -3.13
C MET A 102 -2.98 -5.89 -3.36
N THR A 103 -3.22 -4.67 -2.92
CA THR A 103 -2.29 -3.55 -3.10
C THR A 103 -1.00 -3.72 -2.29
N CYS A 104 -1.07 -4.24 -1.07
CA CYS A 104 0.13 -4.49 -0.27
C CYS A 104 0.87 -5.79 -0.65
N SER A 105 0.23 -6.72 -1.38
CA SER A 105 0.85 -8.01 -1.70
C SER A 105 1.35 -8.12 -3.14
N LEU A 106 0.53 -7.80 -4.14
CA LEU A 106 0.85 -8.06 -5.55
C LEU A 106 2.10 -7.34 -6.06
N PRO A 107 2.33 -6.05 -5.74
CA PRO A 107 3.57 -5.39 -6.14
C PRO A 107 4.82 -6.05 -5.54
N VAL A 108 4.75 -6.47 -4.29
CA VAL A 108 5.85 -7.16 -3.59
C VAL A 108 6.14 -8.51 -4.23
N ILE A 109 5.09 -9.28 -4.58
CA ILE A 109 5.23 -10.56 -5.26
C ILE A 109 5.91 -10.39 -6.62
N GLU A 110 5.53 -9.35 -7.39
CA GLU A 110 6.16 -9.10 -8.69
C GLU A 110 7.64 -8.72 -8.56
N TYR A 111 8.00 -7.85 -7.63
CA TYR A 111 9.40 -7.51 -7.38
C TYR A 111 10.20 -8.71 -6.86
N ALA A 112 9.63 -9.52 -5.96
CA ALA A 112 10.28 -10.72 -5.47
C ALA A 112 10.56 -11.73 -6.60
N ARG A 113 9.63 -11.88 -7.54
CA ARG A 113 9.79 -12.73 -8.73
C ARG A 113 10.83 -12.17 -9.70
N GLU A 114 10.81 -10.87 -9.95
CA GLU A 114 11.79 -10.20 -10.81
C GLU A 114 13.21 -10.37 -10.27
N LEU A 115 13.39 -10.18 -8.97
CA LEU A 115 14.66 -10.35 -8.29
C LEU A 115 15.03 -11.82 -8.05
N LYS A 116 14.15 -12.77 -8.40
CA LYS A 116 14.33 -14.21 -8.22
C LYS A 116 14.75 -14.61 -6.80
N VAL A 117 14.18 -13.92 -5.81
CA VAL A 117 14.49 -14.20 -4.41
C VAL A 117 13.88 -15.55 -3.96
N PRO A 118 14.47 -16.22 -2.96
CA PRO A 118 13.89 -17.44 -2.38
C PRO A 118 12.48 -17.18 -1.80
N LYS A 119 11.65 -18.23 -1.76
CA LYS A 119 10.30 -18.20 -1.16
C LYS A 119 10.28 -17.54 0.22
N GLU A 120 11.22 -17.93 1.07
CA GLU A 120 11.34 -17.36 2.41
C GLU A 120 11.50 -15.84 2.40
N LYS A 121 12.39 -15.30 1.55
CA LYS A 121 12.61 -13.87 1.44
C LYS A 121 11.36 -13.14 0.95
N MET A 122 10.62 -13.71 0.01
CA MET A 122 9.34 -13.16 -0.44
C MET A 122 8.30 -13.13 0.71
N TYR A 123 8.23 -14.20 1.51
CA TYR A 123 7.32 -14.26 2.66
C TYR A 123 7.64 -13.18 3.68
N ARG A 124 8.90 -12.99 4.03
CA ARG A 124 9.36 -11.94 4.95
C ARG A 124 9.07 -10.54 4.41
N ALA A 125 9.28 -10.30 3.12
CA ALA A 125 8.92 -9.04 2.48
C ALA A 125 7.41 -8.75 2.57
N LEU A 126 6.57 -9.77 2.40
CA LEU A 126 5.12 -9.64 2.57
C LEU A 126 4.73 -9.35 4.03
N VAL A 127 5.46 -9.88 5.01
CA VAL A 127 5.28 -9.51 6.43
C VAL A 127 5.57 -8.01 6.61
N VAL A 128 6.69 -7.50 6.09
CA VAL A 128 7.02 -6.07 6.14
C VAL A 128 5.88 -5.25 5.54
N SER A 129 5.45 -5.56 4.32
CA SER A 129 4.40 -4.83 3.62
C SER A 129 3.09 -4.80 4.40
N ASN A 130 2.62 -5.96 4.83
CA ASN A 130 1.36 -6.08 5.56
C ASN A 130 1.39 -5.30 6.88
N LEU A 131 2.46 -5.42 7.66
CA LEU A 131 2.56 -4.76 8.96
C LEU A 131 2.73 -3.25 8.84
N VAL A 132 3.49 -2.75 7.87
CA VAL A 132 3.61 -1.31 7.60
C VAL A 132 2.26 -0.73 7.17
N ALA A 133 1.50 -1.43 6.33
CA ALA A 133 0.15 -1.00 5.93
C ALA A 133 -0.81 -0.95 7.14
N ILE A 134 -0.83 -1.99 7.98
CA ILE A 134 -1.65 -2.06 9.19
C ILE A 134 -1.27 -0.94 10.16
N HIS A 135 0.02 -0.71 10.39
CA HIS A 135 0.50 0.32 11.28
C HIS A 135 -0.04 1.71 10.90
N GLN A 136 0.02 2.09 9.62
CA GLN A 136 -0.54 3.35 9.16
C GLN A 136 -2.07 3.43 9.39
N LYS A 137 -2.78 2.32 9.18
CA LYS A 137 -4.24 2.28 9.39
C LYS A 137 -4.64 2.46 10.84
N THR A 138 -3.79 2.18 11.81
CA THR A 138 -4.09 2.45 13.24
C THR A 138 -4.30 3.95 13.50
N TYR A 139 -3.62 4.82 12.77
CA TYR A 139 -3.77 6.28 12.89
C TYR A 139 -4.92 6.84 12.06
N ILE A 140 -5.16 6.31 10.86
CA ILE A 140 -6.23 6.76 9.96
C ILE A 140 -7.60 6.31 10.48
N GLY A 141 -7.69 5.10 11.01
CA GLY A 141 -8.94 4.45 11.40
C GLY A 141 -9.50 3.53 10.32
N SER A 142 -10.57 2.79 10.68
CA SER A 142 -11.18 1.78 9.80
C SER A 142 -12.00 2.38 8.66
N LEU A 143 -12.67 3.50 8.92
CA LEU A 143 -13.48 4.24 7.95
C LEU A 143 -12.96 5.67 7.85
N SER A 144 -12.62 6.10 6.64
CA SER A 144 -12.16 7.46 6.34
C SER A 144 -12.25 7.71 4.84
N ALA A 145 -12.47 8.95 4.46
CA ALA A 145 -12.31 9.41 3.08
C ALA A 145 -10.86 9.34 2.60
N TYR A 146 -9.89 9.10 3.47
CA TYR A 146 -8.52 8.81 3.10
C TYR A 146 -8.41 7.40 2.50
N CYS A 147 -7.98 7.30 1.25
CA CYS A 147 -7.95 6.04 0.54
C CYS A 147 -6.97 5.04 1.14
N GLY A 148 -7.46 3.87 1.56
CA GLY A 148 -6.63 2.80 2.11
C GLY A 148 -5.62 2.21 1.14
N ALA A 149 -5.80 2.42 -0.17
CA ALA A 149 -4.81 2.03 -1.17
C ALA A 149 -3.47 2.75 -0.97
N VAL A 150 -3.47 3.99 -0.46
CA VAL A 150 -2.25 4.74 -0.15
C VAL A 150 -1.42 4.05 0.91
N SER A 151 -2.03 3.68 2.04
CA SER A 151 -1.34 2.97 3.13
C SER A 151 -0.84 1.60 2.69
N ALA A 152 -1.64 0.87 1.92
CA ALA A 152 -1.29 -0.44 1.40
C ALA A 152 -0.14 -0.37 0.38
N ALA A 153 -0.16 0.60 -0.53
CA ALA A 153 0.91 0.83 -1.50
C ALA A 153 2.21 1.28 -0.81
N CYS A 154 2.09 2.13 0.20
CA CYS A 154 3.24 2.54 1.02
C CYS A 154 3.90 1.33 1.72
N GLY A 155 3.11 0.39 2.23
CA GLY A 155 3.59 -0.89 2.73
C GLY A 155 4.35 -1.69 1.66
N ALA A 156 3.80 -1.76 0.45
CA ALA A 156 4.47 -2.41 -0.68
C ALA A 156 5.81 -1.72 -1.04
N GLY A 157 5.87 -0.40 -1.06
CA GLY A 157 7.10 0.37 -1.27
C GLY A 157 8.17 0.08 -0.23
N ALA A 158 7.78 0.02 1.05
CA ALA A 158 8.67 -0.37 2.14
C ALA A 158 9.25 -1.78 1.95
N ALA A 159 8.43 -2.75 1.54
CA ALA A 159 8.86 -4.11 1.27
C ALA A 159 9.74 -4.22 0.02
N ILE A 160 9.49 -3.41 -1.01
CA ILE A 160 10.35 -3.34 -2.20
C ILE A 160 11.74 -2.82 -1.82
N SER A 161 11.82 -1.75 -1.00
CA SER A 161 13.10 -1.28 -0.45
C SER A 161 13.82 -2.39 0.32
N TRP A 162 13.11 -3.09 1.21
CA TRP A 162 13.67 -4.20 1.98
C TRP A 162 14.17 -5.35 1.08
N LEU A 163 13.44 -5.73 0.02
CA LEU A 163 13.85 -6.76 -0.95
C LEU A 163 15.17 -6.41 -1.64
N ASN A 164 15.41 -5.12 -1.90
CA ASN A 164 16.62 -4.60 -2.52
C ASN A 164 17.74 -4.30 -1.50
N GLY A 165 17.59 -4.74 -0.25
CA GLY A 165 18.62 -4.60 0.79
C GLY A 165 18.55 -3.32 1.59
N GLY A 166 17.46 -2.55 1.46
CA GLY A 166 17.24 -1.34 2.24
C GLY A 166 17.20 -1.63 3.75
N ASP A 167 17.94 -0.87 4.51
CA ASP A 167 17.93 -0.87 5.96
C ASP A 167 16.74 -0.06 6.52
N TYR A 168 16.67 0.07 7.84
CA TYR A 168 15.64 0.87 8.50
C TYR A 168 15.57 2.31 7.98
N ASN A 169 16.70 2.93 7.70
CA ASN A 169 16.75 4.32 7.22
C ASN A 169 16.22 4.42 5.78
N ALA A 170 16.64 3.53 4.89
CA ALA A 170 16.15 3.46 3.51
C ALA A 170 14.64 3.23 3.45
N ILE A 171 14.13 2.29 4.25
CA ILE A 171 12.71 2.00 4.35
C ILE A 171 11.93 3.21 4.90
N SER A 172 12.47 3.91 5.90
CA SER A 172 11.86 5.12 6.47
C SER A 172 11.79 6.25 5.45
N LYS A 173 12.85 6.48 4.68
CA LYS A 173 12.86 7.46 3.58
C LYS A 173 11.84 7.09 2.49
N THR A 174 11.76 5.82 2.10
CA THR A 174 10.77 5.34 1.13
C THR A 174 9.34 5.61 1.60
N ILE A 175 9.01 5.31 2.85
CA ILE A 175 7.70 5.59 3.44
C ILE A 175 7.40 7.10 3.42
N THR A 176 8.36 7.92 3.85
CA THR A 176 8.23 9.39 3.85
C THR A 176 7.96 9.93 2.45
N ASN A 177 8.73 9.50 1.46
CA ASN A 177 8.57 9.88 0.07
C ASN A 177 7.19 9.49 -0.49
N ALA A 178 6.71 8.27 -0.20
CA ALA A 178 5.41 7.81 -0.63
C ALA A 178 4.27 8.65 -0.02
N LEU A 179 4.32 8.93 1.27
CA LEU A 179 3.29 9.69 1.98
C LEU A 179 3.29 11.17 1.58
N ALA A 180 4.43 11.77 1.34
CA ALA A 180 4.53 13.15 0.85
C ALA A 180 3.84 13.33 -0.51
N ASN A 181 3.84 12.29 -1.34
CA ASN A 181 3.28 12.32 -2.69
C ASN A 181 1.76 12.08 -2.74
N THR A 182 1.26 11.02 -2.08
CA THR A 182 -0.10 10.50 -2.34
C THR A 182 -1.09 10.66 -1.18
N SER A 183 -0.81 11.50 -0.20
CA SER A 183 -1.68 11.69 0.98
C SER A 183 -3.05 12.31 0.69
N GLY A 184 -3.38 12.59 -0.56
CA GLY A 184 -4.60 13.26 -0.96
C GLY A 184 -5.60 12.43 -1.79
N ILE A 185 -5.38 11.14 -2.01
CA ILE A 185 -6.34 10.30 -2.74
C ILE A 185 -7.59 10.07 -1.89
N VAL A 186 -8.74 10.49 -2.44
CA VAL A 186 -10.03 10.39 -1.75
C VAL A 186 -10.68 9.03 -1.99
N CYS A 187 -11.22 8.44 -0.92
CA CYS A 187 -12.04 7.23 -0.98
C CYS A 187 -13.52 7.60 -1.13
N ASP A 188 -14.13 7.19 -2.23
CA ASP A 188 -15.55 7.34 -2.53
C ASP A 188 -16.31 6.00 -2.53
N GLY A 189 -15.83 5.05 -1.75
CA GLY A 189 -16.39 3.71 -1.62
C GLY A 189 -15.81 2.71 -2.62
N ALA A 190 -16.30 1.46 -2.55
CA ALA A 190 -15.88 0.37 -3.42
C ALA A 190 -16.48 0.52 -4.83
N LYS A 191 -15.68 0.96 -5.79
CA LYS A 191 -16.06 1.29 -7.17
C LYS A 191 -15.03 0.77 -8.17
N SER A 192 -15.40 0.68 -9.43
CA SER A 192 -14.48 0.32 -10.53
C SER A 192 -13.24 1.23 -10.57
N SER A 193 -13.38 2.52 -10.21
CA SER A 193 -12.28 3.48 -10.13
C SER A 193 -11.22 3.15 -9.06
N CYS A 194 -11.49 2.22 -8.15
CA CYS A 194 -10.50 1.76 -7.17
C CYS A 194 -9.24 1.19 -7.85
N ALA A 195 -9.40 0.52 -8.98
CA ALA A 195 -8.26 -0.01 -9.75
C ALA A 195 -7.29 1.11 -10.18
N ALA A 196 -7.80 2.25 -10.65
CA ALA A 196 -6.97 3.40 -11.02
C ALA A 196 -6.30 4.05 -9.81
N LYS A 197 -7.03 4.21 -8.69
CA LYS A 197 -6.46 4.73 -7.43
C LYS A 197 -5.34 3.83 -6.90
N ILE A 198 -5.51 2.52 -6.99
CA ILE A 198 -4.48 1.52 -6.63
C ILE A 198 -3.26 1.68 -7.54
N ALA A 199 -3.45 1.74 -8.85
CA ALA A 199 -2.34 1.91 -9.79
C ALA A 199 -1.54 3.18 -9.51
N SER A 200 -2.21 4.30 -9.23
CA SER A 200 -1.58 5.58 -8.88
C SER A 200 -0.82 5.51 -7.55
N ALA A 201 -1.41 4.88 -6.54
CA ALA A 201 -0.77 4.73 -5.23
C ALA A 201 0.47 3.82 -5.29
N VAL A 202 0.41 2.72 -6.06
CA VAL A 202 1.55 1.82 -6.29
C VAL A 202 2.65 2.53 -7.08
N ASP A 203 2.29 3.31 -8.11
CA ASP A 203 3.25 4.11 -8.86
C ASP A 203 4.02 5.10 -7.96
N ALA A 204 3.30 5.79 -7.09
CA ALA A 204 3.91 6.69 -6.12
C ALA A 204 4.83 5.97 -5.13
N ALA A 205 4.48 4.77 -4.69
CA ALA A 205 5.32 3.97 -3.81
C ALA A 205 6.61 3.47 -4.50
N ILE A 206 6.52 3.09 -5.76
CA ILE A 206 7.68 2.72 -6.58
C ILE A 206 8.58 3.92 -6.84
N MET A 207 7.99 5.08 -7.13
CA MET A 207 8.73 6.35 -7.26
C MET A 207 9.43 6.70 -5.94
N ALA A 208 8.76 6.51 -4.81
CA ALA A 208 9.32 6.78 -3.49
C ALA A 208 10.57 5.92 -3.21
N TYR A 209 10.53 4.65 -3.57
CA TYR A 209 11.69 3.76 -3.52
C TYR A 209 12.81 4.25 -4.48
N ALA A 210 12.48 4.60 -5.71
CA ALA A 210 13.48 5.07 -6.68
C ALA A 210 14.14 6.39 -6.25
N LEU A 211 13.42 7.29 -5.59
CA LEU A 211 13.99 8.49 -5.00
C LEU A 211 14.98 8.16 -3.88
N GLU A 212 14.62 7.21 -3.01
CA GLU A 212 15.49 6.76 -1.92
C GLU A 212 16.75 6.07 -2.45
N ASP A 213 16.61 5.20 -3.45
CA ASP A 213 17.72 4.51 -4.11
C ASP A 213 18.71 5.51 -4.75
N ALA A 214 18.23 6.68 -5.16
CA ALA A 214 19.05 7.82 -5.61
C ALA A 214 19.50 8.76 -4.48
N ASP A 215 19.35 8.35 -3.21
CA ASP A 215 19.65 9.11 -1.99
C ASP A 215 18.85 10.43 -1.85
N HIS A 216 17.63 10.46 -2.36
CA HIS A 216 16.73 11.60 -2.23
C HIS A 216 15.58 11.30 -1.26
N CYS A 217 15.25 12.29 -0.41
CA CYS A 217 14.13 12.23 0.51
C CYS A 217 13.57 13.63 0.75
N PHE A 218 12.25 13.73 0.80
CA PHE A 218 11.59 14.96 1.24
C PHE A 218 11.93 15.25 2.70
N GLN A 219 12.13 16.54 2.99
CA GLN A 219 12.69 17.00 4.25
C GLN A 219 11.62 17.48 5.23
N ALA A 220 11.95 17.46 6.52
CA ALA A 220 11.09 18.04 7.55
C ALA A 220 10.75 19.50 7.24
N GLY A 221 9.46 19.84 7.39
CA GLY A 221 8.95 21.17 7.05
C GLY A 221 8.41 21.29 5.62
N GLU A 222 8.63 20.31 4.77
CA GLU A 222 7.97 20.23 3.46
C GLU A 222 6.54 19.67 3.63
N GLY A 223 5.60 20.58 3.85
CA GLY A 223 4.19 20.22 4.06
C GLY A 223 3.98 19.41 5.34
N LEU A 224 3.51 18.17 5.18
CA LEU A 224 3.18 17.28 6.30
C LEU A 224 4.36 16.43 6.78
N VAL A 225 5.51 16.49 6.10
CA VAL A 225 6.71 15.73 6.44
C VAL A 225 7.33 16.25 7.75
N ARG A 226 7.77 15.33 8.60
CA ARG A 226 8.41 15.59 9.88
C ARG A 226 9.83 15.00 9.93
N ASP A 227 10.58 15.31 10.99
CA ASP A 227 11.95 14.84 11.20
C ASP A 227 12.08 13.31 11.26
N ASN A 228 11.04 12.64 11.70
CA ASN A 228 10.97 11.19 11.70
C ASN A 228 9.73 10.68 10.96
N VAL A 229 9.85 9.49 10.44
CA VAL A 229 8.82 8.86 9.61
C VAL A 229 7.53 8.56 10.41
N GLU A 230 7.63 8.32 11.72
CA GLU A 230 6.46 8.06 12.56
C GLU A 230 5.57 9.30 12.71
N ASP A 231 6.17 10.45 12.95
CA ASP A 231 5.42 11.70 13.04
C ASP A 231 4.83 12.09 11.68
N THR A 232 5.50 11.76 10.58
CA THR A 232 4.93 11.88 9.22
C THR A 232 3.68 10.99 9.08
N ILE A 233 3.76 9.72 9.48
CA ILE A 233 2.61 8.79 9.46
C ILE A 233 1.47 9.32 10.34
N ARG A 234 1.77 9.84 11.54
CA ARG A 234 0.76 10.42 12.44
C ARG A 234 0.08 11.63 11.81
N ASN A 235 0.83 12.51 11.16
CA ASN A 235 0.26 13.66 10.46
C ASN A 235 -0.71 13.22 9.35
N MET A 236 -0.33 12.22 8.54
CA MET A 236 -1.20 11.67 7.52
C MET A 236 -2.43 10.99 8.14
N GLY A 237 -2.22 10.27 9.22
CA GLY A 237 -3.31 9.67 10.01
C GLY A 237 -4.27 10.70 10.57
N TYR A 238 -3.77 11.82 11.07
CA TYR A 238 -4.58 12.92 11.58
C TYR A 238 -5.42 13.60 10.47
N VAL A 239 -4.80 13.84 9.31
CA VAL A 239 -5.54 14.32 8.12
C VAL A 239 -6.66 13.36 7.75
N GLY A 240 -6.38 12.06 7.68
CA GLY A 240 -7.39 11.05 7.34
C GLY A 240 -8.50 10.92 8.40
N ARG A 241 -8.13 10.89 9.67
CA ARG A 241 -9.06 10.60 10.76
C ARG A 241 -9.89 11.82 11.19
N VAL A 242 -9.27 12.99 11.23
CA VAL A 242 -9.87 14.23 11.73
C VAL A 242 -10.18 15.19 10.59
N GLY A 243 -9.18 15.48 9.76
CA GLY A 243 -9.33 16.47 8.67
C GLY A 243 -10.34 16.06 7.60
N MET A 244 -10.42 14.76 7.30
CA MET A 244 -11.33 14.22 6.27
C MET A 244 -12.70 13.79 6.81
N LYS A 245 -13.05 14.08 8.07
CA LYS A 245 -14.33 13.67 8.65
C LYS A 245 -15.51 14.28 7.91
N ASP A 246 -15.47 15.57 7.65
CA ASP A 246 -16.52 16.26 6.92
C ASP A 246 -16.51 15.90 5.42
N THR A 247 -15.32 15.62 4.89
CA THR A 247 -15.16 15.10 3.51
C THR A 247 -15.88 13.76 3.34
N ASP A 248 -15.75 12.85 4.30
CA ASP A 248 -16.40 11.55 4.29
C ASP A 248 -17.94 11.70 4.30
N VAL A 249 -18.48 12.55 5.16
CA VAL A 249 -19.92 12.88 5.22
C VAL A 249 -20.38 13.52 3.91
N THR A 250 -19.60 14.44 3.36
CA THR A 250 -19.92 15.12 2.09
C THR A 250 -19.99 14.11 0.94
N ILE A 251 -18.98 13.24 0.82
CA ILE A 251 -18.97 12.20 -0.22
C ILE A 251 -20.16 11.26 -0.07
N LEU A 252 -20.48 10.81 1.15
CA LEU A 252 -21.61 9.95 1.42
C LEU A 252 -22.92 10.61 0.97
N ASN A 253 -23.13 11.89 1.32
CA ASN A 253 -24.32 12.64 0.93
C ASN A 253 -24.44 12.78 -0.59
N LEU A 254 -23.34 13.08 -1.30
CA LEU A 254 -23.34 13.14 -2.76
C LEU A 254 -23.67 11.78 -3.40
N MET A 255 -23.17 10.69 -2.82
CA MET A 255 -23.44 9.34 -3.32
C MET A 255 -24.89 8.90 -3.12
N ILE A 256 -25.50 9.24 -1.97
CA ILE A 256 -26.89 8.86 -1.64
C ILE A 256 -27.88 9.76 -2.39
N ASN A 257 -27.65 11.03 -2.39
CA ASN A 257 -28.64 12.00 -2.88
C ASN A 257 -28.64 12.15 -4.41
N GLN A 258 -27.65 11.63 -5.14
CA GLN A 258 -27.50 11.67 -6.62
C GLN A 258 -28.29 12.77 -7.38
N LYS A 259 -28.79 13.78 -6.67
CA LYS A 259 -29.60 14.87 -7.19
C LYS A 259 -28.89 16.19 -6.94
N LYS A 260 -28.28 16.68 -8.03
CA LYS A 260 -27.93 18.08 -8.30
C LYS A 260 -27.01 18.78 -7.28
N VAL A 261 -25.78 18.85 -7.64
CA VAL A 261 -25.03 20.08 -7.40
C VAL A 261 -25.44 21.10 -8.48
#